data_5d88045638897e9ab5e41a35f0058df5
#
_entry.id   5d88045638897e9ab5e41a35f0058df5
#
_cell.length_a   1.000
_cell.length_b   1.000
_cell.length_c   1.000
_cell.angle_alpha   90.00
_cell.angle_beta   90.00
_cell.angle_gamma   90.00
#
_symmetry.space_group_name_H-M   'P 1'
#
loop_
_entity.id
_entity.type
_entity.pdbx_description
1 polymer ?
#
loop_
_entity_poly.entity_id
_entity_poly.type
_entity_poly.pdbx_seq_one_letter_code
_entity_poly.pdbx_strand_id
1 'polypeptide(L)'
;IGPISKSVDDARIIYSSISGHDSLDSTSINDEQIDLPFDKNATIGIVKELMEDGISEESKKEVDKVIDILKQKGYNIKEVSLPLIKLSISIYYLIAPAECSANLARFDGVRYGLRVDGKTSYEMMENTRAEGFGAEVKRRILLGTYALSAGYYDEYYGKALQARKEMIDEFAKTFKDVDYLISPTTPTQAFKSGEKTSNPLEMYMSDLCTIPANLAGLPAISIPTGLS
;
A
#
# COMPACT_ATOMS: atom_id res chain seq x y z
N ILE A 1 4.87 -3.53 7.82
CA ILE A 1 6.29 -3.90 7.98
C ILE A 1 6.50 -5.19 7.20
N GLY A 2 7.64 -5.29 6.50
CA GLY A 2 8.00 -6.48 5.75
C GLY A 2 9.50 -6.47 5.42
N PRO A 3 10.10 -7.64 5.09
CA PRO A 3 11.50 -7.74 4.73
C PRO A 3 11.79 -7.13 3.35
N ILE A 4 12.95 -6.54 3.21
CA ILE A 4 13.53 -6.12 1.92
C ILE A 4 14.87 -6.83 1.79
N SER A 5 15.01 -7.68 0.77
CA SER A 5 16.19 -8.51 0.54
C SER A 5 16.48 -8.67 -0.95
N LYS A 6 17.61 -9.29 -1.29
CA LYS A 6 18.00 -9.53 -2.68
C LYS A 6 17.40 -10.81 -3.26
N SER A 7 16.89 -11.70 -2.41
CA SER A 7 16.30 -12.97 -2.85
C SER A 7 15.02 -13.27 -2.06
N VAL A 8 14.14 -14.10 -2.63
CA VAL A 8 12.93 -14.57 -1.97
C VAL A 8 13.27 -15.45 -0.76
N ASP A 9 14.35 -16.23 -0.82
CA ASP A 9 14.79 -17.09 0.27
C ASP A 9 15.25 -16.27 1.48
N ASP A 10 16.02 -15.21 1.27
CA ASP A 10 16.39 -14.27 2.34
C ASP A 10 15.16 -13.57 2.93
N ALA A 11 14.21 -13.13 2.06
CA ALA A 11 12.96 -12.54 2.52
C ALA A 11 12.18 -13.50 3.42
N ARG A 12 12.14 -14.79 3.07
CA ARG A 12 11.47 -15.82 3.86
C ARG A 12 12.12 -16.00 5.24
N ILE A 13 13.46 -16.07 5.27
CA ILE A 13 14.22 -16.21 6.54
C ILE A 13 13.92 -15.03 7.47
N ILE A 14 14.00 -13.79 6.93
CA ILE A 14 13.72 -12.60 7.72
C ILE A 14 12.26 -12.58 8.17
N TYR A 15 11.31 -12.85 7.26
CA TYR A 15 9.89 -12.89 7.57
C TYR A 15 9.59 -13.90 8.70
N SER A 16 10.11 -15.11 8.62
CA SER A 16 9.93 -16.12 9.66
C SER A 16 10.51 -15.72 11.03
N SER A 17 11.53 -14.84 11.00
CA SER A 17 12.15 -14.35 12.24
C SER A 17 11.38 -13.20 12.91
N ILE A 18 10.61 -12.43 12.12
CA ILE A 18 9.85 -11.25 12.62
C ILE A 18 8.35 -11.50 12.72
N SER A 19 7.84 -12.62 12.19
CA SER A 19 6.43 -12.98 12.26
C SER A 19 6.12 -13.75 13.55
N GLY A 20 4.91 -13.61 14.04
CA GLY A 20 4.41 -14.33 15.22
C GLY A 20 3.52 -13.44 16.07
N HIS A 21 2.83 -14.05 17.03
CA HIS A 21 1.99 -13.32 17.96
C HIS A 21 2.82 -12.59 19.02
N ASP A 22 2.54 -11.31 19.22
CA ASP A 22 3.09 -10.49 20.30
C ASP A 22 1.96 -10.09 21.26
N SER A 23 1.99 -10.57 22.48
CA SER A 23 0.99 -10.26 23.51
C SER A 23 0.99 -8.80 23.97
N LEU A 24 2.05 -8.03 23.66
CA LEU A 24 2.15 -6.60 23.97
C LEU A 24 1.62 -5.72 22.84
N ASP A 25 1.34 -6.30 21.66
CA ASP A 25 0.72 -5.61 20.52
C ASP A 25 -0.73 -6.05 20.35
N SER A 26 -1.67 -5.15 20.68
CA SER A 26 -3.11 -5.43 20.57
C SER A 26 -3.59 -5.63 19.12
N THR A 27 -2.77 -5.32 18.13
CA THR A 27 -3.06 -5.55 16.71
C THR A 27 -2.52 -6.89 16.21
N SER A 28 -1.64 -7.53 16.99
CA SER A 28 -1.12 -8.86 16.70
C SER A 28 -2.21 -9.91 16.86
N ILE A 29 -2.43 -10.72 15.85
CA ILE A 29 -3.39 -11.82 15.89
C ILE A 29 -2.70 -13.11 16.30
N ASN A 30 -3.40 -13.95 17.08
CA ASN A 30 -2.94 -15.29 17.39
C ASN A 30 -3.38 -16.21 16.25
N ASP A 31 -2.60 -16.17 15.17
CA ASP A 31 -2.86 -16.95 13.96
C ASP A 31 -1.90 -18.14 13.94
N GLU A 32 -2.45 -19.35 13.90
CA GLU A 32 -1.65 -20.52 13.57
C GLU A 32 -1.20 -20.36 12.13
N GLN A 33 0.11 -20.28 11.90
CA GLN A 33 0.66 -20.21 10.55
C GLN A 33 0.13 -21.39 9.75
N ILE A 34 -0.82 -21.12 8.87
CA ILE A 34 -1.33 -22.14 7.95
C ILE A 34 -0.28 -22.30 6.86
N ASP A 35 0.55 -23.31 7.02
CA ASP A 35 1.52 -23.71 6.00
C ASP A 35 0.74 -24.44 4.90
N LEU A 36 0.19 -23.66 3.96
CA LEU A 36 -0.52 -24.21 2.81
C LEU A 36 0.52 -24.82 1.85
N PRO A 37 0.36 -26.10 1.49
CA PRO A 37 1.24 -26.70 0.51
C PRO A 37 1.12 -25.96 -0.82
N PHE A 38 2.24 -25.75 -1.48
CA PHE A 38 2.28 -25.15 -2.81
C PHE A 38 1.47 -26.01 -3.80
N ASP A 39 0.42 -25.41 -4.38
CA ASP A 39 -0.39 -26.08 -5.40
C ASP A 39 0.20 -25.86 -6.78
N LYS A 40 0.64 -26.95 -7.41
CA LYS A 40 1.14 -26.94 -8.79
C LYS A 40 0.06 -26.67 -9.83
N ASN A 41 -1.21 -26.79 -9.47
CA ASN A 41 -2.36 -26.53 -10.36
C ASN A 41 -2.96 -25.15 -10.12
N ALA A 42 -2.29 -24.30 -9.33
CA ALA A 42 -2.80 -22.97 -9.02
C ALA A 42 -3.14 -22.17 -10.28
N THR A 43 -4.24 -21.47 -10.22
CA THR A 43 -4.67 -20.52 -11.26
C THR A 43 -4.15 -19.13 -10.90
N ILE A 44 -3.48 -18.50 -11.85
CA ILE A 44 -2.86 -17.19 -11.67
C ILE A 44 -3.65 -16.16 -12.49
N GLY A 45 -4.20 -15.17 -11.80
CA GLY A 45 -4.91 -14.05 -12.40
C GLY A 45 -3.97 -12.91 -12.81
N ILE A 46 -4.11 -12.41 -14.02
CA ILE A 46 -3.43 -11.20 -14.48
C ILE A 46 -4.42 -10.05 -14.39
N VAL A 47 -4.07 -9.03 -13.63
CA VAL A 47 -4.94 -7.87 -13.41
C VAL A 47 -4.90 -6.96 -14.62
N LYS A 48 -5.97 -6.98 -15.41
CA LYS A 48 -6.08 -6.25 -16.68
C LYS A 48 -5.82 -4.76 -16.52
N GLU A 49 -6.44 -4.10 -15.54
CA GLU A 49 -6.36 -2.66 -15.31
C GLU A 49 -4.93 -2.19 -14.97
N LEU A 50 -4.09 -3.09 -14.46
CA LEU A 50 -2.67 -2.83 -14.18
C LEU A 50 -1.74 -3.21 -15.36
N MET A 51 -2.32 -3.58 -16.49
CA MET A 51 -1.60 -3.79 -17.77
C MET A 51 -2.05 -2.79 -18.86
N GLU A 52 -2.91 -1.82 -18.51
CA GLU A 52 -3.44 -0.79 -19.40
C GLU A 52 -2.59 0.51 -19.39
N ASP A 53 -3.22 1.64 -19.71
CA ASP A 53 -2.60 2.96 -19.74
C ASP A 53 -2.05 3.37 -18.37
N GLY A 54 -0.94 4.10 -18.38
CA GLY A 54 -0.23 4.54 -17.17
C GLY A 54 0.89 3.59 -16.72
N ILE A 55 1.00 2.41 -17.30
CA ILE A 55 2.10 1.46 -17.09
C ILE A 55 3.04 1.51 -18.29
N SER A 56 4.34 1.64 -18.04
CA SER A 56 5.34 1.67 -19.12
C SER A 56 5.40 0.35 -19.88
N GLU A 57 5.73 0.43 -21.16
CA GLU A 57 5.87 -0.76 -22.00
C GLU A 57 6.97 -1.71 -21.51
N GLU A 58 8.01 -1.17 -20.87
CA GLU A 58 9.07 -1.97 -20.25
C GLU A 58 8.51 -2.79 -19.08
N SER A 59 7.72 -2.17 -18.19
CA SER A 59 7.09 -2.88 -17.06
C SER A 59 6.12 -3.96 -17.54
N LYS A 60 5.33 -3.69 -18.58
CA LYS A 60 4.42 -4.67 -19.19
C LYS A 60 5.19 -5.87 -19.76
N LYS A 61 6.25 -5.61 -20.53
CA LYS A 61 7.10 -6.65 -21.12
C LYS A 61 7.73 -7.58 -20.08
N GLU A 62 8.13 -7.04 -18.92
CA GLU A 62 8.69 -7.89 -17.86
C GLU A 62 7.61 -8.81 -17.25
N VAL A 63 6.39 -8.30 -17.05
CA VAL A 63 5.27 -9.15 -16.63
C VAL A 63 4.93 -10.21 -17.67
N ASP A 64 4.90 -9.86 -18.96
CA ASP A 64 4.65 -10.81 -20.05
C ASP A 64 5.68 -11.95 -20.07
N LYS A 65 6.96 -11.64 -19.85
CA LYS A 65 8.00 -12.68 -19.71
C LYS A 65 7.72 -13.63 -18.55
N VAL A 66 7.29 -13.09 -17.41
CA VAL A 66 6.93 -13.92 -16.25
C VAL A 66 5.74 -14.81 -16.57
N ILE A 67 4.72 -14.26 -17.25
CA ILE A 67 3.53 -14.99 -17.69
C ILE A 67 3.93 -16.17 -18.60
N ASP A 68 4.82 -15.94 -19.56
CA ASP A 68 5.28 -16.97 -20.48
C ASP A 68 6.06 -18.08 -19.75
N ILE A 69 6.90 -17.73 -18.78
CA ILE A 69 7.61 -18.71 -17.94
C ILE A 69 6.59 -19.55 -17.15
N LEU A 70 5.57 -18.94 -16.57
CA LEU A 70 4.54 -19.63 -15.80
C LEU A 70 3.70 -20.58 -16.67
N LYS A 71 3.35 -20.16 -17.88
CA LYS A 71 2.67 -21.02 -18.87
C LYS A 71 3.55 -22.23 -19.24
N GLN A 72 4.85 -22.01 -19.49
CA GLN A 72 5.80 -23.11 -19.80
C GLN A 72 5.95 -24.08 -18.62
N LYS A 73 5.79 -23.61 -17.39
CA LYS A 73 5.78 -24.46 -16.19
C LYS A 73 4.43 -25.17 -15.94
N GLY A 74 3.43 -24.92 -16.77
CA GLY A 74 2.13 -25.60 -16.72
C GLY A 74 1.08 -24.94 -15.82
N TYR A 75 1.31 -23.69 -15.35
CA TYR A 75 0.32 -22.96 -14.58
C TYR A 75 -0.85 -22.52 -15.45
N ASN A 76 -2.05 -22.53 -14.88
CA ASN A 76 -3.23 -21.98 -15.51
C ASN A 76 -3.22 -20.44 -15.35
N ILE A 77 -3.27 -19.73 -16.47
CA ILE A 77 -3.23 -18.25 -16.49
C ILE A 77 -4.60 -17.73 -16.96
N LYS A 78 -5.18 -16.82 -16.20
CA LYS A 78 -6.48 -16.21 -16.48
C LYS A 78 -6.36 -14.68 -16.39
N GLU A 79 -6.93 -13.95 -17.34
CA GLU A 79 -7.12 -12.52 -17.20
C GLU A 79 -8.30 -12.25 -16.27
N VAL A 80 -8.13 -11.31 -15.33
CA VAL A 80 -9.16 -10.88 -14.39
C VAL A 80 -9.32 -9.37 -14.46
N SER A 81 -10.52 -8.89 -14.25
CA SER A 81 -10.86 -7.47 -14.26
C SER A 81 -11.23 -7.03 -12.84
N LEU A 82 -10.60 -5.95 -12.38
CA LEU A 82 -10.78 -5.29 -11.08
C LEU A 82 -10.96 -3.78 -11.29
N PRO A 83 -12.07 -3.32 -11.89
CA PRO A 83 -12.24 -1.94 -12.33
C PRO A 83 -12.13 -0.90 -11.21
N LEU A 84 -12.42 -1.25 -9.95
CA LEU A 84 -12.28 -0.34 -8.82
C LEU A 84 -10.82 0.04 -8.51
N ILE A 85 -9.84 -0.70 -9.02
CA ILE A 85 -8.41 -0.35 -8.92
C ILE A 85 -8.14 1.07 -9.46
N LYS A 86 -8.85 1.51 -10.48
CA LYS A 86 -8.72 2.86 -11.05
C LYS A 86 -9.02 3.99 -10.04
N LEU A 87 -9.76 3.68 -8.98
CA LEU A 87 -10.06 4.60 -7.88
C LEU A 87 -9.08 4.50 -6.71
N SER A 88 -8.16 3.53 -6.72
CA SER A 88 -7.31 3.19 -5.57
C SER A 88 -6.50 4.37 -5.03
N ILE A 89 -5.89 5.17 -5.91
CA ILE A 89 -5.12 6.35 -5.52
C ILE A 89 -6.03 7.36 -4.79
N SER A 90 -7.20 7.66 -5.35
CA SER A 90 -8.14 8.61 -4.74
C SER A 90 -8.64 8.12 -3.39
N ILE A 91 -8.98 6.83 -3.27
CA ILE A 91 -9.41 6.19 -2.02
C ILE A 91 -8.30 6.28 -0.97
N TYR A 92 -7.08 5.92 -1.35
CA TYR A 92 -5.92 5.95 -0.44
C TYR A 92 -5.63 7.36 0.07
N TYR A 93 -5.62 8.36 -0.82
CA TYR A 93 -5.29 9.74 -0.43
C TYR A 93 -6.41 10.46 0.32
N LEU A 94 -7.58 9.87 0.45
CA LEU A 94 -8.60 10.29 1.41
C LEU A 94 -8.46 9.57 2.75
N ILE A 95 -8.28 8.25 2.75
CA ILE A 95 -8.22 7.45 3.97
C ILE A 95 -6.89 7.63 4.71
N ALA A 96 -5.75 7.49 4.04
CA ALA A 96 -4.46 7.51 4.71
C ALA A 96 -4.12 8.86 5.37
N PRO A 97 -4.37 10.03 4.75
CA PRO A 97 -4.23 11.31 5.44
C PRO A 97 -5.19 11.49 6.60
N ALA A 98 -6.44 11.01 6.51
CA ALA A 98 -7.42 11.06 7.61
C ALA A 98 -6.92 10.26 8.82
N GLU A 99 -6.46 9.02 8.60
CA GLU A 99 -5.84 8.18 9.62
C GLU A 99 -4.55 8.80 10.17
N CYS A 100 -3.70 9.37 9.30
CA CYS A 100 -2.49 10.07 9.68
C CYS A 100 -2.80 11.25 10.63
N SER A 101 -3.77 12.08 10.29
CA SER A 101 -4.19 13.21 11.10
C SER A 101 -4.64 12.77 12.50
N ALA A 102 -5.49 11.75 12.58
CA ALA A 102 -5.99 11.22 13.84
C ALA A 102 -4.89 10.56 14.68
N ASN A 103 -4.07 9.71 14.07
CA ASN A 103 -3.03 8.97 14.78
C ASN A 103 -1.86 9.86 15.24
N LEU A 104 -1.48 10.87 14.47
CA LEU A 104 -0.39 11.80 14.84
C LEU A 104 -0.84 12.94 15.76
N ALA A 105 -2.12 13.04 16.11
CA ALA A 105 -2.62 14.00 17.09
C ALA A 105 -1.99 13.80 18.48
N ARG A 106 -1.57 12.57 18.80
CA ARG A 106 -0.95 12.22 20.09
C ARG A 106 0.46 12.75 20.29
N PHE A 107 1.14 13.17 19.23
CA PHE A 107 2.50 13.76 19.31
C PHE A 107 2.40 15.26 19.54
N ASP A 108 2.17 15.64 20.77
CA ASP A 108 1.92 17.00 21.23
C ASP A 108 3.03 17.58 22.15
N GLY A 109 4.08 16.80 22.42
CA GLY A 109 5.18 17.18 23.29
C GLY A 109 4.90 17.05 24.80
N VAL A 110 3.71 16.50 25.18
CA VAL A 110 3.31 16.35 26.60
C VAL A 110 3.76 15.03 27.17
N ARG A 111 3.43 13.91 26.53
CA ARG A 111 3.60 12.57 27.10
C ARG A 111 4.90 11.89 26.71
N TYR A 112 5.33 12.06 25.45
CA TYR A 112 6.49 11.39 24.89
C TYR A 112 6.95 12.08 23.59
N GLY A 113 8.13 11.70 23.12
CA GLY A 113 8.71 12.20 21.88
C GLY A 113 9.40 13.54 22.04
N LEU A 114 9.57 14.25 20.93
CA LEU A 114 10.15 15.59 20.91
C LEU A 114 9.26 16.55 21.72
N ARG A 115 9.92 17.43 22.48
CA ARG A 115 9.29 18.59 23.15
C ARG A 115 10.10 19.85 22.86
N VAL A 116 9.43 20.84 22.34
CA VAL A 116 9.97 22.19 22.13
C VAL A 116 9.20 23.15 23.03
N ASP A 117 9.89 23.82 23.94
CA ASP A 117 9.24 24.69 24.94
C ASP A 117 8.58 25.91 24.31
N GLY A 118 7.57 26.41 24.97
CA GLY A 118 6.80 27.61 24.64
C GLY A 118 6.38 28.35 25.91
N LYS A 119 5.90 29.57 25.79
CA LYS A 119 5.42 30.37 26.91
C LYS A 119 4.13 29.85 27.52
N THR A 120 3.35 29.12 26.71
CA THR A 120 2.11 28.48 27.09
C THR A 120 2.14 27.02 26.63
N SER A 121 1.23 26.18 27.18
CA SER A 121 1.06 24.80 26.70
C SER A 121 0.68 24.73 25.22
N TYR A 122 -0.13 25.67 24.75
CA TYR A 122 -0.51 25.76 23.33
C TYR A 122 0.72 26.06 22.45
N GLU A 123 1.50 27.08 22.80
CA GLU A 123 2.73 27.45 22.07
C GLU A 123 3.75 26.29 22.08
N MET A 124 3.89 25.61 23.21
CA MET A 124 4.73 24.41 23.31
C MET A 124 4.28 23.30 22.34
N MET A 125 2.99 22.99 22.27
CA MET A 125 2.44 22.01 21.33
C MET A 125 2.64 22.45 19.88
N GLU A 126 2.40 23.72 19.57
CA GLU A 126 2.58 24.29 18.23
C GLU A 126 4.05 24.20 17.78
N ASN A 127 4.98 24.65 18.60
CA ASN A 127 6.42 24.60 18.35
C ASN A 127 6.90 23.15 18.15
N THR A 128 6.47 22.25 19.04
CA THR A 128 6.83 20.83 18.99
C THR A 128 6.39 20.20 17.68
N ARG A 129 5.15 20.42 17.26
CA ARG A 129 4.63 19.87 16.01
C ARG A 129 5.22 20.54 14.77
N ALA A 130 5.49 21.84 14.86
CA ALA A 130 6.13 22.59 13.78
C ALA A 130 7.56 22.11 13.50
N GLU A 131 8.34 21.81 14.54
CA GLU A 131 9.70 21.32 14.42
C GLU A 131 9.78 19.82 14.15
N GLY A 132 8.93 19.03 14.82
CA GLY A 132 8.97 17.57 14.78
C GLY A 132 8.43 16.95 13.50
N PHE A 133 7.51 17.60 12.79
CA PHE A 133 6.94 17.07 11.56
C PHE A 133 7.53 17.71 10.31
N GLY A 134 8.01 16.86 9.38
CA GLY A 134 8.43 17.29 8.05
C GLY A 134 7.25 17.83 7.19
N ALA A 135 7.58 18.49 6.10
CA ALA A 135 6.61 19.17 5.24
C ALA A 135 5.52 18.24 4.68
N GLU A 136 5.88 17.02 4.26
CA GLU A 136 4.92 16.04 3.73
C GLU A 136 3.96 15.53 4.83
N VAL A 137 4.46 15.26 6.03
CA VAL A 137 3.63 14.85 7.16
C VAL A 137 2.63 15.94 7.53
N LYS A 138 3.08 17.22 7.58
CA LYS A 138 2.20 18.37 7.81
C LYS A 138 1.10 18.48 6.73
N ARG A 139 1.45 18.28 5.47
CA ARG A 139 0.48 18.27 4.36
C ARG A 139 -0.57 17.19 4.56
N ARG A 140 -0.16 15.96 4.89
CA ARG A 140 -1.10 14.84 5.16
C ARG A 140 -1.99 15.11 6.37
N ILE A 141 -1.45 15.67 7.44
CA ILE A 141 -2.25 16.06 8.61
C ILE A 141 -3.32 17.09 8.22
N LEU A 142 -2.96 18.12 7.45
CA LEU A 142 -3.91 19.13 7.00
C LEU A 142 -4.99 18.56 6.10
N LEU A 143 -4.63 17.75 5.12
CA LEU A 143 -5.59 17.08 4.24
C LEU A 143 -6.52 16.15 5.01
N GLY A 144 -5.98 15.39 5.96
CA GLY A 144 -6.76 14.49 6.79
C GLY A 144 -7.71 15.24 7.73
N THR A 145 -7.24 16.32 8.34
CA THR A 145 -8.10 17.20 9.18
C THR A 145 -9.25 17.77 8.36
N TYR A 146 -8.99 18.20 7.13
CA TYR A 146 -10.03 18.69 6.23
C TYR A 146 -11.04 17.59 5.89
N ALA A 147 -10.59 16.40 5.49
CA ALA A 147 -11.46 15.29 5.14
C ALA A 147 -12.32 14.78 6.32
N LEU A 148 -11.84 14.95 7.56
CA LEU A 148 -12.57 14.58 8.78
C LEU A 148 -13.42 15.71 9.37
N SER A 149 -13.37 16.92 8.80
CA SER A 149 -14.11 18.05 9.34
C SER A 149 -15.61 17.96 9.08
N ALA A 150 -16.41 18.66 9.90
CA ALA A 150 -17.86 18.68 9.78
C ALA A 150 -18.30 19.16 8.39
N GLY A 151 -19.22 18.45 7.78
CA GLY A 151 -19.72 18.70 6.43
C GLY A 151 -18.92 18.04 5.30
N TYR A 152 -17.68 17.58 5.57
CA TYR A 152 -16.84 16.90 4.56
C TYR A 152 -16.64 15.42 4.87
N TYR A 153 -16.87 14.98 6.11
CA TYR A 153 -16.66 13.60 6.52
C TYR A 153 -17.45 12.61 5.66
N ASP A 154 -18.75 12.80 5.51
CA ASP A 154 -19.59 11.88 4.74
C ASP A 154 -19.31 11.97 3.23
N GLU A 155 -18.99 13.17 2.74
CA GLU A 155 -18.72 13.41 1.32
C GLU A 155 -17.40 12.86 0.84
N TYR A 156 -16.38 12.80 1.68
CA TYR A 156 -15.04 12.35 1.32
C TYR A 156 -14.65 11.08 2.02
N TYR A 157 -14.47 11.09 3.33
CA TYR A 157 -13.97 9.95 4.08
C TYR A 157 -14.97 8.80 4.09
N GLY A 158 -16.25 9.07 4.31
CA GLY A 158 -17.31 8.06 4.29
C GLY A 158 -17.42 7.37 2.92
N LYS A 159 -17.42 8.15 1.83
CA LYS A 159 -17.45 7.59 0.46
C LYS A 159 -16.19 6.79 0.15
N ALA A 160 -15.02 7.23 0.62
CA ALA A 160 -13.77 6.49 0.43
C ALA A 160 -13.79 5.15 1.17
N LEU A 161 -14.33 5.09 2.40
CA LEU A 161 -14.51 3.83 3.13
C LEU A 161 -15.48 2.88 2.43
N GLN A 162 -16.58 3.40 1.88
CA GLN A 162 -17.53 2.59 1.09
C GLN A 162 -16.85 2.03 -0.16
N ALA A 163 -16.17 2.86 -0.94
CA ALA A 163 -15.46 2.43 -2.14
C ALA A 163 -14.34 1.41 -1.82
N ARG A 164 -13.64 1.58 -0.70
CA ARG A 164 -12.68 0.58 -0.20
C ARG A 164 -13.36 -0.75 0.10
N LYS A 165 -14.53 -0.74 0.73
CA LYS A 165 -15.28 -1.97 1.01
C LYS A 165 -15.67 -2.68 -0.28
N GLU A 166 -16.19 -1.95 -1.26
CA GLU A 166 -16.55 -2.51 -2.57
C GLU A 166 -15.32 -3.10 -3.28
N MET A 167 -14.16 -2.46 -3.16
CA MET A 167 -12.89 -3.01 -3.68
C MET A 167 -12.50 -4.30 -2.97
N ILE A 168 -12.62 -4.40 -1.64
CA ILE A 168 -12.37 -5.64 -0.88
C ILE A 168 -13.29 -6.76 -1.39
N ASP A 169 -14.57 -6.47 -1.57
CA ASP A 169 -15.55 -7.44 -2.06
C ASP A 169 -15.24 -7.89 -3.50
N GLU A 170 -14.74 -6.99 -4.35
CA GLU A 170 -14.29 -7.30 -5.71
C GLU A 170 -13.08 -8.26 -5.71
N PHE A 171 -12.06 -8.01 -4.89
CA PHE A 171 -10.93 -8.92 -4.70
C PHE A 171 -11.38 -10.28 -4.15
N ALA A 172 -12.20 -10.29 -3.10
CA ALA A 172 -12.72 -11.52 -2.51
C ALA A 172 -13.52 -12.37 -3.50
N LYS A 173 -14.24 -11.73 -4.44
CA LYS A 173 -14.95 -12.41 -5.52
C LYS A 173 -13.96 -12.98 -6.54
N THR A 174 -12.94 -12.23 -6.91
CA THR A 174 -11.92 -12.66 -7.87
C THR A 174 -11.11 -13.84 -7.35
N PHE A 175 -10.76 -13.86 -6.05
CA PHE A 175 -10.05 -14.97 -5.41
C PHE A 175 -10.89 -16.26 -5.25
N LYS A 176 -12.15 -16.29 -5.68
CA LYS A 176 -12.89 -17.55 -5.85
C LYS A 176 -12.50 -18.29 -7.12
N ASP A 177 -11.95 -17.59 -8.09
CA ASP A 177 -11.63 -18.08 -9.42
C ASP A 177 -10.12 -18.22 -9.67
N VAL A 178 -9.29 -17.59 -8.85
CA VAL A 178 -7.82 -17.60 -8.96
C VAL A 178 -7.17 -17.69 -7.58
N ASP A 179 -5.99 -18.29 -7.52
CA ASP A 179 -5.24 -18.46 -6.26
C ASP A 179 -4.24 -17.33 -6.03
N TYR A 180 -3.70 -16.76 -7.10
CA TYR A 180 -2.73 -15.67 -7.05
C TYR A 180 -3.09 -14.60 -8.08
N LEU A 181 -2.65 -13.36 -7.81
CA LEU A 181 -2.71 -12.26 -8.75
C LEU A 181 -1.29 -11.78 -9.10
N ILE A 182 -1.08 -11.44 -10.36
CA ILE A 182 0.18 -10.83 -10.85
C ILE A 182 -0.13 -9.49 -11.48
N SER A 183 0.72 -8.53 -11.16
CA SER A 183 0.76 -7.20 -11.76
C SER A 183 2.18 -6.63 -11.73
N PRO A 184 2.51 -5.57 -12.47
CA PRO A 184 3.72 -4.79 -12.22
C PRO A 184 3.76 -4.30 -10.77
N THR A 185 4.94 -4.19 -10.18
CA THR A 185 5.11 -3.59 -8.84
C THR A 185 5.03 -2.07 -8.90
N THR A 186 5.53 -1.48 -9.99
CA THR A 186 5.54 -0.03 -10.23
C THR A 186 5.16 0.28 -11.68
N PRO A 187 4.55 1.44 -11.95
CA PRO A 187 4.18 1.83 -13.31
C PRO A 187 5.39 2.01 -14.24
N THR A 188 6.52 2.43 -13.69
CA THR A 188 7.76 2.72 -14.42
C THR A 188 8.96 2.12 -13.71
N GLN A 189 10.09 2.08 -14.38
CA GLN A 189 11.37 1.78 -13.75
C GLN A 189 11.76 2.83 -12.70
N ALA A 190 12.81 2.55 -11.93
CA ALA A 190 13.35 3.49 -10.96
C ALA A 190 13.73 4.82 -11.63
N PHE A 191 13.29 5.92 -11.05
CA PHE A 191 13.64 7.27 -11.48
C PHE A 191 14.89 7.78 -10.75
N LYS A 192 15.56 8.79 -11.31
CA LYS A 192 16.76 9.36 -10.70
C LYS A 192 16.44 10.11 -9.41
N SER A 193 17.41 10.13 -8.49
CA SER A 193 17.28 10.90 -7.25
C SER A 193 17.00 12.38 -7.56
N GLY A 194 15.96 12.94 -6.93
CA GLY A 194 15.51 14.31 -7.17
C GLY A 194 14.47 14.48 -8.30
N GLU A 195 14.23 13.49 -9.12
CA GLU A 195 13.08 13.50 -10.05
C GLU A 195 11.76 13.36 -9.29
N LYS A 196 10.67 13.86 -9.89
CA LYS A 196 9.29 13.84 -9.34
C LYS A 196 9.10 14.58 -8.00
N THR A 197 10.10 15.32 -7.52
CA THR A 197 10.00 16.07 -6.25
C THR A 197 9.19 17.36 -6.37
N SER A 198 9.08 17.90 -7.58
CA SER A 198 8.35 19.15 -7.87
C SER A 198 6.84 18.96 -8.03
N ASN A 199 6.40 17.75 -8.35
CA ASN A 199 4.99 17.43 -8.55
C ASN A 199 4.57 16.24 -7.67
N PRO A 200 3.89 16.50 -6.54
CA PRO A 200 3.42 15.42 -5.65
C PRO A 200 2.53 14.38 -6.35
N LEU A 201 1.74 14.79 -7.35
CA LEU A 201 0.84 13.88 -8.07
C LEU A 201 1.61 12.83 -8.87
N GLU A 202 2.73 13.22 -9.51
CA GLU A 202 3.58 12.26 -10.23
C GLU A 202 4.21 11.24 -9.28
N MET A 203 4.58 11.66 -8.07
CA MET A 203 5.06 10.76 -7.03
C MET A 203 3.96 9.80 -6.60
N TYR A 204 2.73 10.29 -6.40
CA TYR A 204 1.59 9.48 -6.00
C TYR A 204 1.19 8.44 -7.04
N MET A 205 1.32 8.76 -8.32
CA MET A 205 1.09 7.79 -9.40
C MET A 205 2.07 6.61 -9.37
N SER A 206 3.22 6.75 -8.74
CA SER A 206 4.18 5.64 -8.57
C SER A 206 3.64 4.52 -7.69
N ASP A 207 2.62 4.78 -6.88
CA ASP A 207 2.00 3.82 -5.96
C ASP A 207 0.79 3.07 -6.57
N LEU A 208 0.47 3.34 -7.85
CA LEU A 208 -0.72 2.80 -8.52
C LEU A 208 -0.84 1.27 -8.39
N CYS A 209 0.26 0.55 -8.52
CA CYS A 209 0.26 -0.91 -8.51
C CYS A 209 0.25 -1.51 -7.09
N THR A 210 0.67 -0.76 -6.06
CA THR A 210 0.81 -1.27 -4.69
C THR A 210 -0.37 -0.92 -3.78
N ILE A 211 -1.00 0.23 -3.99
CA ILE A 211 -2.13 0.71 -3.21
C ILE A 211 -3.30 -0.30 -3.18
N PRO A 212 -3.71 -0.94 -4.29
CA PRO A 212 -4.86 -1.85 -4.28
C PRO A 212 -4.74 -2.98 -3.27
N ALA A 213 -3.58 -3.65 -3.21
CA ALA A 213 -3.33 -4.72 -2.24
C ALA A 213 -3.40 -4.21 -0.79
N ASN A 214 -2.84 -3.01 -0.53
CA ASN A 214 -2.89 -2.38 0.79
C ASN A 214 -4.33 -2.02 1.21
N LEU A 215 -5.13 -1.44 0.31
CA LEU A 215 -6.53 -1.09 0.58
C LEU A 215 -7.39 -2.33 0.82
N ALA A 216 -7.13 -3.40 0.07
CA ALA A 216 -7.85 -4.66 0.20
C ALA A 216 -7.37 -5.51 1.40
N GLY A 217 -6.25 -5.17 2.04
CA GLY A 217 -5.69 -5.94 3.15
C GLY A 217 -5.10 -7.28 2.72
N LEU A 218 -4.55 -7.35 1.52
CA LEU A 218 -3.98 -8.56 0.95
C LEU A 218 -2.46 -8.64 1.21
N PRO A 219 -1.91 -9.83 1.48
CA PRO A 219 -0.48 -10.04 1.46
C PRO A 219 0.06 -9.89 0.04
N ALA A 220 1.24 -9.30 -0.10
CA ALA A 220 1.89 -9.11 -1.39
C ALA A 220 3.40 -9.29 -1.29
N ILE A 221 4.00 -9.70 -2.39
CA ILE A 221 5.45 -9.81 -2.53
C ILE A 221 5.88 -9.19 -3.86
N SER A 222 6.95 -8.40 -3.84
CA SER A 222 7.62 -7.95 -5.06
C SER A 222 8.82 -8.84 -5.32
N ILE A 223 8.91 -9.39 -6.53
CA ILE A 223 10.01 -10.26 -6.95
C ILE A 223 10.76 -9.64 -8.12
N PRO A 224 12.09 -9.75 -8.18
CA PRO A 224 12.85 -9.26 -9.31
C PRO A 224 12.59 -10.12 -10.56
N THR A 225 12.33 -9.46 -11.69
CA THR A 225 12.03 -10.10 -12.98
C THR A 225 13.16 -9.95 -14.00
N GLY A 226 14.12 -9.07 -13.73
CA GLY A 226 15.26 -8.82 -14.58
C GLY A 226 15.94 -7.49 -14.26
N LEU A 227 16.92 -7.13 -15.08
CA LEU A 227 17.59 -5.83 -15.07
C LEU A 227 17.15 -5.05 -16.31
N SER A 228 16.96 -3.76 -16.15
CA SER A 228 16.64 -2.82 -17.24
C SER A 228 17.88 -2.17 -17.80
#